data_a6d977486a9b761252a4dd083bafab20
#
_entry.id   a6d977486a9b761252a4dd083bafab20
#
_cell.length_a   1.000
_cell.length_b   1.000
_cell.length_c   1.000
_cell.angle_alpha   90.00
_cell.angle_beta   90.00
_cell.angle_gamma   90.00
#
_symmetry.space_group_name_H-M   'P 1'
#
loop_
_entity.id
_entity.type
_entity.pdbx_description
1 polymer ?
#
loop_
_entity_poly.entity_id
_entity_poly.type
_entity_poly.pdbx_seq_one_letter_code
_entity_poly.pdbx_strand_id
1 'polypeptide(L)'
;RVFEPENPRNPAQAATAKAVEWLFQGAITEAMTTGTFRWPLRNHWKLPKGEYCDFHGVNYYTRSTVTGFADGVRKNSPRNDLGWEIYPEGIVRCAQKLEKLLRRPIWVTENGTCDNQDAFRARYLYEHLEAIVQSGLPFERYYHWCFCDNFEWLEGESARFGLVNVDYATQTRTIKRSGAFYADMIRHGGVMDEAFNTYVRGEVYRIE
;
A
#
# COMPACT_ATOMS: atom_id res chain seq x y z
N ARG A 1 4.64 -3.86 -2.54
CA ARG A 1 4.68 -2.77 -3.55
C ARG A 1 4.58 -3.31 -4.98
N VAL A 2 4.42 -2.42 -5.97
CA VAL A 2 4.46 -2.75 -7.40
C VAL A 2 5.84 -2.36 -7.95
N PHE A 3 6.44 -3.23 -8.75
CA PHE A 3 7.69 -2.93 -9.47
C PHE A 3 7.40 -2.80 -10.96
N GLU A 4 7.76 -1.67 -11.56
CA GLU A 4 7.57 -1.40 -12.98
C GLU A 4 8.83 -0.86 -13.64
N PRO A 5 9.06 -1.15 -14.93
CA PRO A 5 10.14 -0.50 -15.66
C PRO A 5 9.88 1.00 -15.82
N GLU A 6 10.90 1.84 -15.74
CA GLU A 6 10.77 3.26 -16.06
C GLU A 6 10.30 3.46 -17.51
N ASN A 7 10.93 2.74 -18.42
CA ASN A 7 10.50 2.68 -19.81
C ASN A 7 9.86 1.32 -20.13
N PRO A 8 8.52 1.23 -20.24
CA PRO A 8 7.82 -0.03 -20.53
C PRO A 8 8.23 -0.68 -21.87
N ARG A 9 8.82 0.10 -22.79
CA ARG A 9 9.31 -0.40 -24.08
C ARG A 9 10.72 -0.96 -24.01
N ASN A 10 11.42 -0.78 -22.87
CA ASN A 10 12.76 -1.36 -22.67
C ASN A 10 12.66 -2.77 -22.11
N PRO A 11 12.98 -3.83 -22.90
CA PRO A 11 12.83 -5.21 -22.46
C PRO A 11 13.78 -5.58 -21.30
N ALA A 12 14.95 -4.96 -21.22
CA ALA A 12 15.88 -5.19 -20.12
C ALA A 12 15.32 -4.66 -18.80
N GLN A 13 14.79 -3.44 -18.78
CA GLN A 13 14.13 -2.89 -17.59
C GLN A 13 12.89 -3.71 -17.20
N ALA A 14 12.11 -4.17 -18.16
CA ALA A 14 10.96 -5.04 -17.89
C ALA A 14 11.37 -6.38 -17.27
N ALA A 15 12.46 -6.99 -17.75
CA ALA A 15 13.00 -8.21 -17.18
C ALA A 15 13.54 -7.98 -15.76
N THR A 16 14.27 -6.88 -15.53
CA THR A 16 14.78 -6.52 -14.20
C THR A 16 13.64 -6.25 -13.21
N ALA A 17 12.62 -5.51 -13.61
CA ALA A 17 11.46 -5.25 -12.73
C ALA A 17 10.78 -6.55 -12.29
N LYS A 18 10.60 -7.52 -13.21
CA LYS A 18 10.07 -8.85 -12.87
C LYS A 18 10.99 -9.63 -11.94
N ALA A 19 12.31 -9.58 -12.17
CA ALA A 19 13.28 -10.27 -11.33
C ALA A 19 13.32 -9.67 -9.91
N VAL A 20 13.34 -8.36 -9.80
CA VAL A 20 13.28 -7.66 -8.50
C VAL A 20 11.99 -8.00 -7.76
N GLU A 21 10.86 -7.94 -8.44
CA GLU A 21 9.57 -8.30 -7.84
C GLU A 21 9.57 -9.75 -7.34
N TRP A 22 10.09 -10.67 -8.15
CA TRP A 22 10.17 -12.08 -7.77
C TRP A 22 11.04 -12.29 -6.53
N LEU A 23 12.21 -11.67 -6.49
CA LEU A 23 13.14 -11.79 -5.37
C LEU A 23 12.63 -11.08 -4.11
N PHE A 24 11.99 -9.92 -4.26
CA PHE A 24 11.52 -9.13 -3.13
C PHE A 24 10.30 -9.75 -2.45
N GLN A 25 9.33 -10.23 -3.22
CA GLN A 25 8.05 -10.68 -2.66
C GLN A 25 7.48 -11.93 -3.33
N GLY A 26 7.68 -12.15 -4.64
CA GLY A 26 7.00 -13.21 -5.38
C GLY A 26 7.34 -14.60 -4.89
N ALA A 27 8.62 -14.90 -4.72
CA ALA A 27 9.09 -16.24 -4.33
C ALA A 27 8.59 -16.65 -2.95
N ILE A 28 8.68 -15.76 -1.96
CA ILE A 28 8.21 -16.05 -0.59
C ILE A 28 6.68 -16.15 -0.54
N THR A 29 5.98 -15.29 -1.28
CA THR A 29 4.52 -15.33 -1.34
C THR A 29 4.01 -16.64 -1.94
N GLU A 30 4.60 -17.09 -3.06
CA GLU A 30 4.22 -18.39 -3.66
C GLU A 30 4.51 -19.55 -2.70
N ALA A 31 5.68 -19.54 -2.06
CA ALA A 31 6.05 -20.59 -1.11
C ALA A 31 5.12 -20.66 0.09
N MET A 32 4.80 -19.52 0.71
CA MET A 32 3.92 -19.44 1.87
C MET A 32 2.47 -19.78 1.54
N THR A 33 2.00 -19.44 0.33
CA THR A 33 0.61 -19.63 -0.06
C THR A 33 0.33 -21.05 -0.56
N THR A 34 1.26 -21.63 -1.35
CA THR A 34 1.02 -22.87 -2.09
C THR A 34 1.96 -24.02 -1.74
N GLY A 35 2.94 -23.80 -0.88
CA GLY A 35 4.02 -24.76 -0.62
C GLY A 35 4.94 -24.98 -1.84
N THR A 36 4.87 -24.10 -2.87
CA THR A 36 5.70 -24.21 -4.06
C THR A 36 6.97 -23.37 -3.90
N PHE A 37 8.08 -24.05 -3.65
CA PHE A 37 9.38 -23.40 -3.46
C PHE A 37 10.13 -23.36 -4.78
N ARG A 38 10.38 -22.15 -5.30
CA ARG A 38 11.21 -21.90 -6.47
C ARG A 38 12.46 -21.10 -6.11
N TRP A 39 13.44 -21.09 -6.98
CA TRP A 39 14.63 -20.28 -6.78
C TRP A 39 14.27 -18.80 -6.47
N PRO A 40 14.90 -18.16 -5.46
CA PRO A 40 16.06 -18.61 -4.68
C PRO A 40 15.73 -19.48 -3.46
N LEU A 41 14.45 -19.76 -3.18
CA LEU A 41 14.02 -20.54 -2.04
C LEU A 41 14.22 -22.04 -2.28
N ARG A 42 14.48 -22.79 -1.19
CA ARG A 42 14.58 -24.25 -1.18
C ARG A 42 13.59 -24.86 -0.21
N ASN A 43 12.93 -25.93 -0.63
CA ASN A 43 12.03 -26.69 0.22
C ASN A 43 12.79 -27.72 1.08
N HIS A 44 13.53 -27.25 2.07
CA HIS A 44 14.28 -28.11 3.02
C HIS A 44 13.39 -29.06 3.81
N TRP A 45 12.18 -28.61 4.13
CA TRP A 45 11.20 -29.36 4.93
C TRP A 45 10.36 -30.31 4.10
N LYS A 46 10.56 -30.35 2.78
CA LYS A 46 9.76 -31.14 1.85
C LYS A 46 8.25 -30.91 2.02
N LEU A 47 7.86 -29.66 2.28
CA LEU A 47 6.47 -29.28 2.39
C LEU A 47 5.75 -29.64 1.09
N PRO A 48 4.63 -30.39 1.12
CA PRO A 48 3.88 -30.70 -0.08
C PRO A 48 3.23 -29.45 -0.66
N LYS A 49 2.88 -29.51 -1.94
CA LYS A 49 2.01 -28.50 -2.53
C LYS A 49 0.63 -28.57 -1.91
N GLY A 50 0.03 -27.41 -1.62
CA GLY A 50 -1.25 -27.32 -0.98
C GLY A 50 -1.73 -25.87 -0.87
N GLU A 51 -2.76 -25.65 -0.09
CA GLU A 51 -3.33 -24.35 0.22
C GLU A 51 -3.02 -24.02 1.68
N TYR A 52 -2.20 -22.99 1.90
CA TYR A 52 -1.62 -22.69 3.22
C TYR A 52 -2.04 -21.34 3.79
N CYS A 53 -3.08 -20.72 3.23
CA CYS A 53 -3.62 -19.49 3.79
C CYS A 53 -5.15 -19.47 3.71
N ASP A 54 -5.79 -18.87 4.71
CA ASP A 54 -7.23 -18.65 4.76
C ASP A 54 -7.62 -17.32 4.09
N PHE A 55 -6.72 -16.36 4.07
CA PHE A 55 -6.85 -15.07 3.40
C PHE A 55 -5.49 -14.54 2.97
N HIS A 56 -5.47 -13.59 2.03
CA HIS A 56 -4.29 -12.86 1.63
C HIS A 56 -4.18 -11.54 2.39
N GLY A 57 -3.06 -11.32 3.10
CA GLY A 57 -2.73 -10.03 3.70
C GLY A 57 -1.93 -9.16 2.74
N VAL A 58 -2.38 -7.94 2.50
CA VAL A 58 -1.71 -6.98 1.62
C VAL A 58 -1.24 -5.78 2.41
N ASN A 59 0.09 -5.59 2.49
CA ASN A 59 0.72 -4.35 2.92
C ASN A 59 1.13 -3.57 1.67
N TYR A 60 0.46 -2.47 1.40
CA TYR A 60 0.70 -1.67 0.20
C TYR A 60 0.89 -0.19 0.51
N TYR A 61 1.95 0.42 -0.03
CA TYR A 61 2.24 1.85 0.17
C TYR A 61 2.54 2.58 -1.14
N THR A 62 3.28 1.97 -2.06
CA THR A 62 3.85 2.70 -3.20
C THR A 62 4.18 1.79 -4.38
N ARG A 63 4.47 2.41 -5.52
CA ARG A 63 5.10 1.79 -6.68
C ARG A 63 6.58 2.15 -6.73
N SER A 64 7.41 1.20 -7.15
CA SER A 64 8.82 1.41 -7.47
C SER A 64 9.04 1.37 -8.97
N THR A 65 9.74 2.37 -9.48
CA THR A 65 10.16 2.42 -10.89
C THR A 65 11.59 1.91 -11.01
N VAL A 66 11.81 0.89 -11.82
CA VAL A 66 13.09 0.21 -11.93
C VAL A 66 13.86 0.68 -13.15
N THR A 67 15.07 1.24 -12.90
CA THR A 67 16.06 1.59 -13.91
C THR A 67 17.32 0.76 -13.67
N GLY A 68 17.56 -0.28 -14.46
CA GLY A 68 18.64 -1.23 -14.14
C GLY A 68 18.35 -1.91 -12.80
N PHE A 69 19.26 -1.83 -11.83
CA PHE A 69 19.09 -2.35 -10.48
C PHE A 69 18.67 -1.28 -9.45
N ALA A 70 18.50 -0.04 -9.89
CA ALA A 70 18.09 1.03 -9.01
C ALA A 70 16.57 1.08 -8.86
N ASP A 71 16.14 1.31 -7.63
CA ASP A 71 14.75 1.63 -7.27
C ASP A 71 14.55 3.15 -7.38
N GLY A 72 13.49 3.58 -7.99
CA GLY A 72 13.18 4.98 -8.23
C GLY A 72 11.69 5.28 -8.20
N VAL A 73 11.39 6.54 -8.44
CA VAL A 73 10.03 7.08 -8.50
C VAL A 73 9.80 7.69 -9.88
N ARG A 74 8.63 7.48 -10.45
CA ARG A 74 8.29 8.00 -11.77
C ARG A 74 8.28 9.52 -11.77
N LYS A 75 8.86 10.13 -12.81
CA LYS A 75 8.83 11.60 -12.98
C LYS A 75 7.39 12.10 -13.10
N ASN A 76 7.14 13.29 -12.57
CA ASN A 76 5.84 13.95 -12.58
C ASN A 76 4.73 13.11 -11.93
N SER A 77 5.08 12.28 -10.94
CA SER A 77 4.09 11.53 -10.16
C SER A 77 3.79 12.21 -8.83
N PRO A 78 2.58 12.02 -8.30
CA PRO A 78 2.26 12.49 -6.96
C PRO A 78 3.09 11.76 -5.91
N ARG A 79 3.60 12.52 -4.91
CA ARG A 79 4.49 11.99 -3.87
C ARG A 79 4.03 12.36 -2.47
N ASN A 80 4.35 11.50 -1.53
CA ASN A 80 4.20 11.79 -0.11
C ASN A 80 5.44 12.50 0.46
N ASP A 81 5.42 12.84 1.75
CA ASP A 81 6.51 13.58 2.40
C ASP A 81 7.83 12.79 2.54
N LEU A 82 7.83 11.48 2.29
CA LEU A 82 9.03 10.64 2.15
C LEU A 82 9.48 10.47 0.69
N GLY A 83 8.84 11.15 -0.26
CA GLY A 83 9.14 11.03 -1.68
C GLY A 83 8.61 9.75 -2.32
N TRP A 84 7.79 8.96 -1.64
CA TRP A 84 7.19 7.75 -2.22
C TRP A 84 6.05 8.12 -3.15
N GLU A 85 5.98 7.44 -4.28
CA GLU A 85 4.91 7.65 -5.24
C GLU A 85 3.54 7.21 -4.66
N ILE A 86 2.54 8.06 -4.81
CA ILE A 86 1.14 7.75 -4.51
C ILE A 86 0.54 7.15 -5.77
N TYR A 87 0.15 5.86 -5.68
CA TYR A 87 -0.35 5.09 -6.82
C TYR A 87 -1.46 4.13 -6.37
N PRO A 88 -2.72 4.61 -6.29
CA PRO A 88 -3.85 3.84 -5.74
C PRO A 88 -4.10 2.50 -6.44
N GLU A 89 -3.99 2.44 -7.76
CA GLU A 89 -4.22 1.23 -8.55
C GLU A 89 -3.24 0.09 -8.22
N GLY A 90 -2.12 0.43 -7.60
CA GLY A 90 -1.10 -0.54 -7.22
C GLY A 90 -1.59 -1.55 -6.19
N ILE A 91 -2.49 -1.18 -5.29
CA ILE A 91 -3.07 -2.09 -4.29
C ILE A 91 -3.89 -3.19 -4.99
N VAL A 92 -4.65 -2.81 -6.02
CA VAL A 92 -5.44 -3.75 -6.84
C VAL A 92 -4.52 -4.68 -7.63
N ARG A 93 -3.43 -4.16 -8.18
CA ARG A 93 -2.45 -4.97 -8.92
C ARG A 93 -1.75 -6.00 -8.05
N CYS A 94 -1.44 -5.66 -6.80
CA CYS A 94 -0.92 -6.61 -5.81
C CYS A 94 -1.97 -7.70 -5.52
N ALA A 95 -3.20 -7.31 -5.26
CA ALA A 95 -4.30 -8.22 -4.97
C ALA A 95 -4.61 -9.18 -6.13
N GLN A 96 -4.61 -8.69 -7.38
CA GLN A 96 -4.79 -9.51 -8.57
C GLN A 96 -3.75 -10.63 -8.73
N LYS A 97 -2.51 -10.39 -8.30
CA LYS A 97 -1.45 -11.42 -8.33
C LYS A 97 -1.71 -12.50 -7.29
N LEU A 98 -2.14 -12.12 -6.11
CA LEU A 98 -2.48 -13.04 -5.03
C LEU A 98 -3.72 -13.88 -5.39
N GLU A 99 -4.75 -13.26 -5.94
CA GLU A 99 -5.97 -13.94 -6.38
C GLU A 99 -5.70 -14.96 -7.50
N LYS A 100 -4.77 -14.66 -8.42
CA LYS A 100 -4.32 -15.61 -9.45
C LYS A 100 -3.51 -16.76 -8.89
N LEU A 101 -2.80 -16.56 -7.79
CA LEU A 101 -1.98 -17.58 -7.14
C LEU A 101 -2.84 -18.58 -6.39
N LEU A 102 -3.77 -18.07 -5.59
CA LEU A 102 -4.75 -18.86 -4.85
C LEU A 102 -5.97 -17.97 -4.55
N ARG A 103 -7.18 -18.42 -4.93
CA ARG A 103 -8.41 -17.68 -4.66
C ARG A 103 -8.76 -17.74 -3.18
N ARG A 104 -8.59 -16.61 -2.51
CA ARG A 104 -8.91 -16.40 -1.08
C ARG A 104 -9.39 -14.98 -0.86
N PRO A 105 -10.11 -14.69 0.22
CA PRO A 105 -10.39 -13.32 0.66
C PRO A 105 -9.11 -12.50 0.76
N ILE A 106 -9.23 -11.21 0.48
CA ILE A 106 -8.11 -10.27 0.52
C ILE A 106 -8.35 -9.26 1.65
N TRP A 107 -7.39 -9.14 2.55
CA TRP A 107 -7.40 -8.14 3.59
C TRP A 107 -6.25 -7.17 3.34
N VAL A 108 -6.55 -5.90 3.27
CA VAL A 108 -5.51 -4.87 3.32
C VAL A 108 -5.08 -4.73 4.77
N THR A 109 -3.97 -5.36 5.10
CA THR A 109 -3.44 -5.39 6.48
C THR A 109 -2.66 -4.14 6.82
N GLU A 110 -2.12 -3.45 5.79
CA GLU A 110 -1.55 -2.11 5.93
C GLU A 110 -1.69 -1.32 4.63
N ASN A 111 -2.16 -0.09 4.74
CA ASN A 111 -2.08 0.93 3.70
C ASN A 111 -2.10 2.31 4.33
N GLY A 112 -1.21 3.19 3.93
CA GLY A 112 -1.09 4.51 4.50
C GLY A 112 -0.04 5.37 3.81
N THR A 113 0.08 6.60 4.23
CA THR A 113 1.00 7.57 3.65
C THR A 113 1.61 8.48 4.69
N CYS A 114 2.86 8.85 4.49
CA CYS A 114 3.49 9.93 5.24
C CYS A 114 2.95 11.27 4.75
N ASP A 115 2.22 11.95 5.63
CA ASP A 115 1.68 13.29 5.40
C ASP A 115 1.79 14.06 6.72
N ASN A 116 2.87 14.80 6.86
CA ASN A 116 3.25 15.42 8.12
C ASN A 116 2.28 16.52 8.57
N GLN A 117 1.52 17.07 7.64
CA GLN A 117 0.59 18.16 7.89
C GLN A 117 -0.88 17.75 7.72
N ASP A 118 -1.14 16.49 7.41
CA ASP A 118 -2.50 15.99 7.12
C ASP A 118 -3.19 16.76 5.99
N ALA A 119 -2.42 17.08 4.93
CA ALA A 119 -2.85 17.94 3.83
C ALA A 119 -3.51 17.19 2.67
N PHE A 120 -3.24 15.87 2.54
CA PHE A 120 -3.74 15.03 1.44
C PHE A 120 -4.10 13.60 1.86
N ARG A 121 -4.05 13.24 3.14
CA ARG A 121 -4.30 11.86 3.59
C ARG A 121 -5.75 11.44 3.40
N ALA A 122 -6.73 12.34 3.52
CA ALA A 122 -8.12 12.00 3.27
C ALA A 122 -8.34 11.63 1.79
N ARG A 123 -7.72 12.36 0.86
CA ARG A 123 -7.72 12.03 -0.56
C ARG A 123 -7.02 10.69 -0.84
N TYR A 124 -5.87 10.44 -0.22
CA TYR A 124 -5.16 9.16 -0.32
C TYR A 124 -6.04 7.98 0.09
N LEU A 125 -6.70 8.10 1.24
CA LEU A 125 -7.65 7.10 1.73
C LEU A 125 -8.78 6.86 0.74
N TYR A 126 -9.42 7.95 0.28
CA TYR A 126 -10.52 7.89 -0.68
C TYR A 126 -10.11 7.15 -1.95
N GLU A 127 -9.04 7.58 -2.61
CA GLU A 127 -8.62 7.03 -3.91
C GLU A 127 -8.19 5.55 -3.81
N HIS A 128 -7.54 5.13 -2.71
CA HIS A 128 -7.18 3.71 -2.51
C HIS A 128 -8.43 2.85 -2.25
N LEU A 129 -9.36 3.31 -1.44
CA LEU A 129 -10.60 2.58 -1.17
C LEU A 129 -11.51 2.56 -2.39
N GLU A 130 -11.58 3.65 -3.16
CA GLU A 130 -12.30 3.68 -4.44
C GLU A 130 -11.73 2.64 -5.42
N ALA A 131 -10.41 2.57 -5.58
CA ALA A 131 -9.76 1.55 -6.41
C ALA A 131 -10.10 0.13 -5.96
N ILE A 132 -10.09 -0.13 -4.64
CA ILE A 132 -10.48 -1.41 -4.05
C ILE A 132 -11.92 -1.77 -4.43
N VAL A 133 -12.86 -0.87 -4.18
CA VAL A 133 -14.30 -1.09 -4.46
C VAL A 133 -14.56 -1.31 -5.95
N GLN A 134 -13.94 -0.52 -6.81
CA GLN A 134 -14.09 -0.63 -8.26
C GLN A 134 -13.45 -1.89 -8.84
N SER A 135 -12.51 -2.51 -8.14
CA SER A 135 -11.79 -3.69 -8.64
C SER A 135 -12.65 -4.94 -8.79
N GLY A 136 -13.71 -5.07 -8.01
CA GLY A 136 -14.55 -6.27 -7.93
C GLY A 136 -13.84 -7.51 -7.35
N LEU A 137 -12.63 -7.36 -6.80
CA LEU A 137 -11.90 -8.43 -6.13
C LEU A 137 -12.47 -8.69 -4.72
N PRO A 138 -12.25 -9.87 -4.13
CA PRO A 138 -12.83 -10.26 -2.86
C PRO A 138 -12.12 -9.60 -1.66
N PHE A 139 -12.05 -8.27 -1.66
CA PHE A 139 -11.59 -7.52 -0.50
C PHE A 139 -12.65 -7.52 0.60
N GLU A 140 -12.25 -7.91 1.80
CA GLU A 140 -13.16 -7.98 2.95
C GLU A 140 -12.81 -7.00 4.05
N ARG A 141 -11.53 -6.63 4.19
CA ARG A 141 -11.05 -5.78 5.29
C ARG A 141 -9.99 -4.80 4.82
N TYR A 142 -10.00 -3.62 5.45
CA TYR A 142 -9.00 -2.59 5.25
C TYR A 142 -8.53 -2.04 6.59
N TYR A 143 -7.22 -2.02 6.81
CA TYR A 143 -6.58 -1.44 7.98
C TYR A 143 -5.60 -0.35 7.55
N HIS A 144 -5.84 0.86 8.04
CA HIS A 144 -4.96 1.99 7.77
C HIS A 144 -3.68 1.90 8.62
N TRP A 145 -2.56 2.12 7.98
CA TRP A 145 -1.29 2.34 8.66
C TRP A 145 -1.04 3.84 8.77
N CYS A 146 -1.13 4.44 10.00
CA CYS A 146 -1.42 3.76 11.25
C CYS A 146 -2.47 4.54 12.06
N PHE A 147 -2.87 4.01 13.19
CA PHE A 147 -3.85 4.67 14.05
C PHE A 147 -3.31 5.96 14.66
N CYS A 148 -2.18 5.89 15.38
CA CYS A 148 -1.47 7.04 15.95
C CYS A 148 -0.12 7.21 15.28
N ASP A 149 0.38 8.43 15.20
CA ASP A 149 1.78 8.66 14.88
C ASP A 149 2.66 7.82 15.80
N ASN A 150 3.70 7.20 15.24
CA ASN A 150 4.60 6.32 15.95
C ASN A 150 6.06 6.57 15.54
N PHE A 151 6.99 5.84 16.13
CA PHE A 151 8.38 5.81 15.74
C PHE A 151 8.53 5.01 14.43
N GLU A 152 8.77 5.71 13.32
CA GLU A 152 8.81 5.14 11.97
C GLU A 152 10.25 4.72 11.58
N TRP A 153 10.75 3.69 12.26
CA TRP A 153 12.07 3.07 11.97
C TRP A 153 13.20 4.09 11.79
N LEU A 154 13.78 4.15 10.60
CA LEU A 154 14.90 5.08 10.29
C LEU A 154 14.47 6.54 10.23
N GLU A 155 13.18 6.83 10.01
CA GLU A 155 12.62 8.18 9.96
C GLU A 155 12.35 8.74 11.37
N GLY A 156 12.42 7.89 12.40
CA GLY A 156 12.19 8.28 13.78
C GLY A 156 10.77 8.82 13.99
N GLU A 157 10.66 9.94 14.67
CA GLU A 157 9.40 10.60 14.99
C GLU A 157 8.98 11.65 13.94
N SER A 158 9.80 11.88 12.91
CA SER A 158 9.55 12.92 11.90
C SER A 158 8.48 12.54 10.89
N ALA A 159 8.34 11.26 10.55
CA ALA A 159 7.36 10.77 9.59
C ALA A 159 6.00 10.52 10.26
N ARG A 160 4.96 11.17 9.76
CA ARG A 160 3.62 11.15 10.34
C ARG A 160 2.66 10.33 9.47
N PHE A 161 2.37 9.09 9.90
CA PHE A 161 1.43 8.19 9.22
C PHE A 161 0.07 8.09 9.92
N GLY A 162 -0.02 8.50 11.17
CA GLY A 162 -1.20 8.34 12.01
C GLY A 162 -2.42 9.12 11.54
N LEU A 163 -3.59 8.56 11.83
CA LEU A 163 -4.87 9.28 11.81
C LEU A 163 -5.03 10.17 13.05
N VAL A 164 -4.27 9.86 14.08
CA VAL A 164 -4.17 10.62 15.33
C VAL A 164 -2.75 11.17 15.46
N ASN A 165 -2.65 12.49 15.61
CA ASN A 165 -1.40 13.15 15.91
C ASN A 165 -0.94 12.85 17.33
N VAL A 166 0.36 12.59 17.52
CA VAL A 166 0.98 12.45 18.83
C VAL A 166 1.99 13.57 19.02
N ASP A 167 1.77 14.39 20.03
CA ASP A 167 2.82 15.27 20.56
C ASP A 167 3.72 14.42 21.46
N TYR A 168 4.92 14.14 20.98
CA TYR A 168 5.84 13.22 21.69
C TYR A 168 6.37 13.79 23.01
N ALA A 169 6.41 15.11 23.16
CA ALA A 169 6.86 15.74 24.40
C ALA A 169 5.81 15.64 25.51
N THR A 170 4.55 15.88 25.17
CA THR A 170 3.43 15.89 26.14
C THR A 170 2.62 14.61 26.15
N GLN A 171 2.82 13.73 25.17
CA GLN A 171 2.02 12.54 24.92
C GLN A 171 0.54 12.83 24.62
N THR A 172 0.22 14.07 24.28
CA THR A 172 -1.13 14.47 23.88
C THR A 172 -1.48 13.89 22.52
N ARG A 173 -2.70 13.37 22.39
CA ARG A 173 -3.23 12.78 21.17
C ARG A 173 -4.39 13.60 20.63
N THR A 174 -4.32 13.96 19.35
CA THR A 174 -5.35 14.77 18.68
C THR A 174 -5.77 14.10 17.38
N ILE A 175 -7.07 13.87 17.20
CA ILE A 175 -7.59 13.32 15.94
C ILE A 175 -7.32 14.31 14.81
N LYS A 176 -6.66 13.82 13.75
CA LYS A 176 -6.41 14.60 12.54
C LYS A 176 -7.68 14.70 11.68
N ARG A 177 -7.68 15.63 10.71
CA ARG A 177 -8.80 15.81 9.78
C ARG A 177 -9.07 14.53 8.98
N SER A 178 -8.03 13.85 8.52
CA SER A 178 -8.13 12.53 7.87
C SER A 178 -8.67 11.44 8.79
N GLY A 179 -8.37 11.51 10.08
CA GLY A 179 -8.92 10.60 11.09
C GLY A 179 -10.43 10.79 11.28
N ALA A 180 -10.89 12.04 11.29
CA ALA A 180 -12.32 12.35 11.32
C ALA A 180 -13.04 11.84 10.05
N PHE A 181 -12.43 12.02 8.87
CA PHE A 181 -12.94 11.47 7.61
C PHE A 181 -13.05 9.94 7.64
N TYR A 182 -12.01 9.25 8.11
CA TYR A 182 -12.01 7.79 8.19
C TYR A 182 -13.08 7.27 9.16
N ALA A 183 -13.25 7.92 10.30
CA ALA A 183 -14.30 7.59 11.26
C ALA A 183 -15.71 7.83 10.70
N ASP A 184 -15.89 8.90 9.92
CA ASP A 184 -17.15 9.20 9.26
C ASP A 184 -17.51 8.13 8.23
N MET A 185 -16.54 7.77 7.39
CA MET A 185 -16.70 6.72 6.38
C MET A 185 -17.06 5.36 6.99
N ILE A 186 -16.41 4.97 8.10
CA ILE A 186 -16.74 3.72 8.82
C ILE A 186 -18.17 3.78 9.35
N ARG A 187 -18.59 4.91 9.93
CA ARG A 187 -19.91 5.08 10.51
C ARG A 187 -21.03 4.96 9.49
N HIS A 188 -20.81 5.47 8.28
CA HIS A 188 -21.80 5.46 7.20
C HIS A 188 -21.68 4.27 6.24
N GLY A 189 -20.65 3.44 6.39
CA GLY A 189 -20.38 2.33 5.45
C GLY A 189 -19.99 2.80 4.05
N GLY A 190 -19.48 4.02 3.91
CA GLY A 190 -19.10 4.62 2.63
C GLY A 190 -18.80 6.11 2.76
N VAL A 191 -18.49 6.74 1.64
CA VAL A 191 -18.20 8.18 1.58
C VAL A 191 -19.43 8.92 1.09
N MET A 192 -19.99 9.76 1.97
CA MET A 192 -21.13 10.64 1.64
C MET A 192 -20.62 11.88 0.90
N ASP A 193 -21.45 12.48 0.03
CA ASP A 193 -21.10 13.70 -0.74
C ASP A 193 -20.61 14.85 0.16
N GLU A 194 -21.21 15.02 1.31
CA GLU A 194 -20.82 16.05 2.28
C GLU A 194 -19.40 15.77 2.81
N ALA A 195 -19.10 14.52 3.17
CA ALA A 195 -17.79 14.12 3.66
C ALA A 195 -16.73 14.27 2.55
N PHE A 196 -17.04 13.87 1.32
CA PHE A 196 -16.15 14.10 0.19
C PHE A 196 -15.83 15.58 -0.03
N ASN A 197 -16.87 16.43 -0.05
CA ASN A 197 -16.70 17.86 -0.24
C ASN A 197 -15.91 18.51 0.91
N THR A 198 -16.13 18.04 2.14
CA THR A 198 -15.47 18.59 3.32
C THR A 198 -14.02 18.17 3.44
N TYR A 199 -13.72 16.90 3.19
CA TYR A 199 -12.41 16.31 3.54
C TYR A 199 -11.50 16.09 2.32
N VAL A 200 -12.06 15.73 1.15
CA VAL A 200 -11.28 15.22 0.02
C VAL A 200 -11.12 16.24 -1.11
N ARG A 201 -12.19 16.92 -1.49
CA ARG A 201 -12.23 17.76 -2.72
C ARG A 201 -11.13 18.81 -2.80
N GLY A 202 -10.75 19.40 -1.67
CA GLY A 202 -9.74 20.48 -1.60
C GLY A 202 -8.30 20.00 -1.46
N GLU A 203 -8.09 18.70 -1.28
CA GLU A 203 -6.74 18.16 -1.08
C GLU A 203 -6.02 17.96 -2.41
N VAL A 204 -4.73 18.29 -2.46
CA VAL A 204 -3.88 18.21 -3.66
C VAL A 204 -2.55 17.57 -3.30
N TYR A 205 -2.12 16.61 -4.11
CA TYR A 205 -0.78 16.02 -3.98
C TYR A 205 0.30 16.95 -4.52
N ARG A 206 1.49 16.83 -3.96
CA ARG A 206 2.70 17.39 -4.56
C ARG A 206 3.10 16.53 -5.76
N ILE A 207 3.46 17.17 -6.87
CA ILE A 207 3.98 16.53 -8.08
C ILE A 207 5.43 16.97 -8.25
N GLU A 208 6.34 15.99 -8.30
CA GLU A 208 7.78 16.21 -8.45
C GLU A 208 8.37 15.34 -9.58
#